data_f36d3351fa31dbd937299abc551c654b
#
_entry.id   f36d3351fa31dbd937299abc551c654b
#
_cell.length_a   1.000
_cell.length_b   1.000
_cell.length_c   1.000
_cell.angle_alpha   90.00
_cell.angle_beta   90.00
_cell.angle_gamma   90.00
#
_symmetry.space_group_name_H-M   'P 1'
#
loop_
_entity.id
_entity.type
_entity.pdbx_description
1 polymer ?
#
loop_
_entity_poly.entity_id
_entity_poly.type
_entity_poly.pdbx_seq_one_letter_code
_entity_poly.pdbx_strand_id
1 'polypeptide(L)'
;MHSLIFDTRVRRRGLFACLCAAILLAGCSSGSTSTAIERGPGPADNIAADPQVEEILANSCFDCHSDRAGGSWSAKFAPSYLFGAQKGREALNLSNWATMDVKQRRAAASLVAAVVDSGSMPPGDYDFFHPSARLSEEQKKLVLQWTSQQTALRAH
;
A
#
# COMPACT_ATOMS: atom_id res chain seq x y z
N MET A 1 -40.13 -72.26 -0.49
CA MET A 1 -38.77 -72.07 -0.92
C MET A 1 -38.70 -70.71 -1.60
N HIS A 2 -38.47 -69.62 -0.86
CA HIS A 2 -38.27 -68.31 -1.39
C HIS A 2 -36.85 -67.86 -1.03
N SER A 3 -36.08 -67.73 -2.08
CA SER A 3 -34.66 -67.32 -2.04
C SER A 3 -34.55 -65.81 -1.76
N LEU A 4 -33.95 -65.41 -0.67
CA LEU A 4 -33.61 -64.00 -0.35
C LEU A 4 -32.31 -63.65 -1.04
N ILE A 5 -32.44 -62.95 -2.13
CA ILE A 5 -31.31 -62.31 -2.78
C ILE A 5 -31.08 -60.98 -2.07
N PHE A 6 -30.09 -60.94 -1.21
CA PHE A 6 -29.69 -59.75 -0.48
C PHE A 6 -28.90 -58.85 -1.44
N ASP A 7 -29.49 -57.70 -1.80
CA ASP A 7 -28.92 -56.75 -2.71
C ASP A 7 -27.73 -56.00 -2.08
N THR A 8 -26.52 -56.40 -2.45
CA THR A 8 -25.25 -55.84 -2.01
C THR A 8 -24.91 -54.50 -2.66
N ARG A 9 -25.81 -53.95 -3.50
CA ARG A 9 -25.54 -52.71 -4.23
C ARG A 9 -25.78 -51.42 -3.41
N VAL A 10 -26.54 -51.50 -2.32
CA VAL A 10 -26.86 -50.31 -1.52
C VAL A 10 -25.69 -49.89 -0.60
N ARG A 11 -24.86 -50.87 -0.16
CA ARG A 11 -23.75 -50.59 0.75
C ARG A 11 -22.54 -49.85 0.13
N ARG A 12 -22.36 -49.94 -1.19
CA ARG A 12 -21.25 -49.27 -1.88
C ARG A 12 -21.51 -47.80 -2.19
N ARG A 13 -22.77 -47.39 -2.27
CA ARG A 13 -23.12 -45.97 -2.55
C ARG A 13 -23.01 -45.06 -1.32
N GLY A 14 -23.14 -45.60 -0.11
CA GLY A 14 -23.05 -44.87 1.14
C GLY A 14 -21.60 -44.54 1.54
N LEU A 15 -20.61 -45.38 1.17
CA LEU A 15 -19.21 -45.13 1.52
C LEU A 15 -18.55 -44.06 0.67
N PHE A 16 -18.98 -43.89 -0.59
CA PHE A 16 -18.44 -42.85 -1.45
C PHE A 16 -19.00 -41.46 -1.13
N ALA A 17 -20.20 -41.36 -0.61
CA ALA A 17 -20.83 -40.10 -0.22
C ALA A 17 -20.17 -39.45 1.01
N CYS A 18 -19.72 -40.27 1.97
CA CYS A 18 -19.03 -39.77 3.18
C CYS A 18 -17.59 -39.33 2.93
N LEU A 19 -16.90 -39.90 1.95
CA LEU A 19 -15.52 -39.49 1.65
C LEU A 19 -15.43 -38.14 0.94
N CYS A 20 -16.42 -37.76 0.15
CA CYS A 20 -16.46 -36.48 -0.53
C CYS A 20 -16.81 -35.29 0.38
N ALA A 21 -17.54 -35.53 1.49
CA ALA A 21 -17.91 -34.49 2.45
C ALA A 21 -16.76 -34.07 3.37
N ALA A 22 -15.77 -34.95 3.57
CA ALA A 22 -14.61 -34.64 4.43
C ALA A 22 -13.54 -33.78 3.76
N ILE A 23 -13.55 -33.67 2.44
CA ILE A 23 -12.53 -32.92 1.67
C ILE A 23 -12.91 -31.43 1.50
N LEU A 24 -14.17 -31.06 1.74
CA LEU A 24 -14.66 -29.69 1.53
C LEU A 24 -14.49 -28.76 2.74
N LEU A 25 -14.02 -29.25 3.88
CA LEU A 25 -13.84 -28.44 5.10
C LEU A 25 -12.38 -28.04 5.40
N ALA A 26 -11.43 -28.43 4.56
CA ALA A 26 -10.01 -28.14 4.76
C ALA A 26 -9.47 -27.07 3.81
N GLY A 27 -10.26 -26.08 3.42
CA GLY A 27 -9.81 -25.14 2.40
C GLY A 27 -10.38 -23.72 2.48
N CYS A 28 -10.46 -23.11 3.66
CA CYS A 28 -10.66 -21.67 3.78
C CYS A 28 -9.84 -21.09 4.92
N SER A 29 -8.53 -21.28 4.86
CA SER A 29 -7.60 -20.29 5.37
C SER A 29 -7.40 -19.29 4.25
N SER A 30 -8.31 -18.32 4.14
CA SER A 30 -8.08 -17.11 3.37
C SER A 30 -7.00 -16.30 4.08
N GLY A 31 -5.76 -16.73 3.97
CA GLY A 31 -4.62 -15.87 4.07
C GLY A 31 -4.73 -14.89 2.92
N SER A 32 -5.24 -13.69 3.17
CA SER A 32 -5.02 -12.56 2.30
C SER A 32 -3.52 -12.30 2.27
N THR A 33 -2.82 -13.07 1.44
CA THR A 33 -1.49 -12.70 0.98
C THR A 33 -1.75 -11.55 0.02
N SER A 34 -1.84 -10.33 0.55
CA SER A 34 -1.46 -9.15 -0.23
C SER A 34 -0.08 -9.47 -0.77
N THR A 35 -0.01 -9.83 -2.04
CA THR A 35 1.22 -9.72 -2.80
C THR A 35 1.48 -8.21 -2.95
N ALA A 36 1.94 -7.59 -1.84
CA ALA A 36 2.75 -6.40 -1.93
C ALA A 36 3.89 -6.81 -2.85
N ILE A 37 3.93 -6.24 -4.04
CA ILE A 37 5.13 -6.26 -4.87
C ILE A 37 6.20 -5.70 -3.94
N GLU A 38 7.09 -6.56 -3.46
CA GLU A 38 8.23 -6.15 -2.65
C GLU A 38 9.06 -5.18 -3.48
N ARG A 39 8.75 -3.90 -3.33
CA ARG A 39 9.71 -2.86 -3.64
C ARG A 39 10.75 -2.95 -2.54
N GLY A 40 11.86 -3.62 -2.84
CA GLY A 40 12.98 -3.62 -1.92
C GLY A 40 13.29 -2.18 -1.49
N PRO A 41 13.58 -1.93 -0.20
CA PRO A 41 13.94 -0.60 0.26
C PRO A 41 15.17 -0.13 -0.51
N GLY A 42 15.03 0.92 -1.29
CA GLY A 42 16.16 1.65 -1.82
C GLY A 42 16.91 2.31 -0.65
N PRO A 43 18.23 2.47 -0.71
CA PRO A 43 19.03 2.92 0.43
C PRO A 43 18.73 4.36 0.91
N ALA A 44 17.86 5.10 0.23
CA ALA A 44 17.54 6.51 0.54
C ALA A 44 16.13 6.75 1.09
N ASP A 45 15.33 5.70 1.27
CA ASP A 45 13.89 5.84 1.37
C ASP A 45 13.31 5.64 2.77
N ASN A 46 14.15 5.47 3.76
CA ASN A 46 13.71 5.33 5.15
C ASN A 46 13.59 6.72 5.79
N ILE A 47 12.58 7.47 5.37
CA ILE A 47 12.38 8.85 5.86
C ILE A 47 11.52 8.91 7.10
N ALA A 48 10.70 7.88 7.33
CA ALA A 48 9.87 7.75 8.51
C ALA A 48 10.36 6.60 9.39
N ALA A 49 10.47 6.86 10.70
CA ALA A 49 10.77 5.81 11.67
C ALA A 49 9.59 4.84 11.85
N ASP A 50 8.38 5.29 11.51
CA ASP A 50 7.16 4.49 11.56
C ASP A 50 6.94 3.78 10.21
N PRO A 51 6.95 2.43 10.18
CA PRO A 51 6.74 1.66 8.96
C PRO A 51 5.39 1.94 8.27
N GLN A 52 4.35 2.29 9.02
CA GLN A 52 3.05 2.61 8.44
C GLN A 52 3.11 3.94 7.66
N VAL A 53 3.78 4.94 8.21
CA VAL A 53 3.99 6.22 7.52
C VAL A 53 4.86 6.01 6.28
N GLU A 54 5.92 5.21 6.38
CA GLU A 54 6.79 4.89 5.24
C GLU A 54 6.00 4.22 4.10
N GLU A 55 5.12 3.27 4.42
CA GLU A 55 4.25 2.62 3.44
C GLU A 55 3.28 3.61 2.78
N ILE A 56 2.68 4.50 3.56
CA ILE A 56 1.78 5.55 3.04
C ILE A 56 2.54 6.47 2.07
N LEU A 57 3.71 6.94 2.45
CA LEU A 57 4.54 7.79 1.60
C LEU A 57 4.97 7.08 0.33
N ALA A 58 5.34 5.81 0.42
CA ALA A 58 5.71 4.99 -0.72
C ALA A 58 4.57 4.84 -1.73
N ASN A 59 3.35 4.62 -1.25
CA ASN A 59 2.19 4.41 -2.11
C ASN A 59 1.63 5.72 -2.70
N SER A 60 1.69 6.80 -1.95
CA SER A 60 0.95 8.03 -2.27
C SER A 60 1.84 9.18 -2.75
N CYS A 61 3.15 9.17 -2.47
CA CYS A 61 4.02 10.31 -2.68
C CYS A 61 5.24 10.00 -3.56
N PHE A 62 5.90 8.85 -3.38
CA PHE A 62 7.22 8.58 -3.95
C PHE A 62 7.25 8.53 -5.48
N ASP A 63 6.17 8.17 -6.13
CA ASP A 63 6.14 8.12 -7.59
C ASP A 63 6.45 9.48 -8.24
N CYS A 64 6.00 10.58 -7.60
CA CYS A 64 6.25 11.93 -8.07
C CYS A 64 7.35 12.66 -7.27
N HIS A 65 7.61 12.25 -6.04
CA HIS A 65 8.47 12.98 -5.11
C HIS A 65 9.70 12.18 -4.67
N SER A 66 10.14 11.19 -5.43
CA SER A 66 11.39 10.47 -5.17
C SER A 66 12.13 10.13 -6.45
N ASP A 67 13.39 9.72 -6.31
CA ASP A 67 14.21 9.23 -7.43
C ASP A 67 13.89 7.76 -7.78
N ARG A 68 12.94 7.14 -7.09
CA ARG A 68 12.49 5.78 -7.41
C ARG A 68 11.82 5.77 -8.79
N ALA A 69 12.40 5.05 -9.72
CA ALA A 69 11.70 4.67 -10.93
C ALA A 69 10.70 3.57 -10.57
N GLY A 70 9.44 3.95 -10.38
CA GLY A 70 8.48 2.96 -9.96
C GLY A 70 7.05 3.37 -10.09
N GLY A 71 6.11 3.14 -9.60
CA GLY A 71 4.70 3.37 -9.72
C GLY A 71 4.00 2.24 -10.47
N SER A 72 2.74 2.06 -10.17
CA SER A 72 1.88 1.19 -10.96
C SER A 72 1.95 1.65 -12.41
N TRP A 73 2.02 0.71 -13.35
CA TRP A 73 2.00 1.05 -14.78
C TRP A 73 0.77 1.89 -15.14
N SER A 74 -0.37 1.65 -14.48
CA SER A 74 -1.62 2.40 -14.68
C SER A 74 -1.52 3.85 -14.17
N ALA A 75 -0.83 4.09 -13.04
CA ALA A 75 -0.61 5.42 -12.51
C ALA A 75 0.19 6.32 -13.48
N LYS A 76 1.04 5.74 -14.30
CA LYS A 76 1.82 6.46 -15.31
C LYS A 76 0.97 7.10 -16.40
N PHE A 77 -0.28 6.73 -16.55
CA PHE A 77 -1.23 7.39 -17.46
C PHE A 77 -1.93 8.60 -16.84
N ALA A 78 -1.79 8.84 -15.54
CA ALA A 78 -2.34 10.03 -14.91
C ALA A 78 -1.66 11.29 -15.50
N PRO A 79 -2.41 12.31 -15.95
CA PRO A 79 -1.83 13.55 -16.46
C PRO A 79 -0.89 14.23 -15.45
N SER A 80 -1.25 14.23 -14.17
CA SER A 80 -0.40 14.76 -13.10
C SER A 80 0.94 14.03 -13.00
N TYR A 81 0.98 12.70 -13.24
CA TYR A 81 2.24 11.96 -13.29
C TYR A 81 3.04 12.30 -14.56
N LEU A 82 2.41 12.24 -15.73
CA LEU A 82 3.08 12.44 -17.01
C LEU A 82 3.72 13.84 -17.15
N PHE A 83 3.03 14.86 -16.63
CA PHE A 83 3.46 16.25 -16.79
C PHE A 83 3.96 16.91 -15.50
N GLY A 84 3.75 16.26 -14.35
CA GLY A 84 4.02 16.83 -13.04
C GLY A 84 5.09 16.11 -12.22
N ALA A 85 5.40 14.83 -12.47
CA ALA A 85 6.33 14.09 -11.64
C ALA A 85 7.74 14.69 -11.57
N GLN A 86 8.26 15.24 -12.69
CA GLN A 86 9.53 15.95 -12.67
C GLN A 86 9.46 17.21 -11.79
N LYS A 87 8.41 18.01 -11.96
CA LYS A 87 8.20 19.21 -11.15
C LYS A 87 7.98 18.88 -9.67
N GLY A 88 7.34 17.74 -9.40
CA GLY A 88 7.19 17.20 -8.04
C GLY A 88 8.55 16.97 -7.38
N ARG A 89 9.48 16.30 -8.06
CA ARG A 89 10.86 16.09 -7.57
C ARG A 89 11.65 17.38 -7.43
N GLU A 90 11.48 18.32 -8.36
CA GLU A 90 12.12 19.64 -8.28
C GLU A 90 11.62 20.44 -7.07
N ALA A 91 10.32 20.35 -6.76
CA ALA A 91 9.72 21.05 -5.62
C ALA A 91 10.06 20.39 -4.28
N LEU A 92 10.03 19.07 -4.22
CA LEU A 92 10.35 18.25 -3.04
C LEU A 92 10.79 16.86 -3.48
N ASN A 93 12.07 16.54 -3.30
CA ASN A 93 12.57 15.18 -3.51
C ASN A 93 12.79 14.49 -2.16
N LEU A 94 11.92 13.55 -1.85
CA LEU A 94 11.95 12.80 -0.58
C LEU A 94 13.15 11.84 -0.51
N SER A 95 13.76 11.45 -1.63
CA SER A 95 15.01 10.69 -1.62
C SER A 95 16.18 11.45 -0.98
N ASN A 96 16.09 12.77 -0.91
CA ASN A 96 17.10 13.61 -0.26
C ASN A 96 16.88 13.80 1.24
N TRP A 97 15.83 13.19 1.82
CA TRP A 97 15.42 13.44 3.20
C TRP A 97 16.55 13.26 4.23
N ALA A 98 17.32 12.18 4.09
CA ALA A 98 18.42 11.87 5.00
C ALA A 98 19.56 12.91 4.95
N THR A 99 19.73 13.58 3.82
CA THR A 99 20.78 14.61 3.60
C THR A 99 20.32 16.03 3.94
N MET A 100 19.02 16.23 4.15
CA MET A 100 18.47 17.53 4.56
C MET A 100 18.92 17.88 5.98
N ASP A 101 19.29 19.11 6.19
CA ASP A 101 19.47 19.65 7.55
C ASP A 101 18.10 19.81 8.26
N VAL A 102 18.12 20.11 9.55
CA VAL A 102 16.92 20.25 10.38
C VAL A 102 15.97 21.34 9.84
N LYS A 103 16.52 22.46 9.35
CA LYS A 103 15.70 23.56 8.82
C LYS A 103 15.02 23.14 7.53
N GLN A 104 15.73 22.44 6.64
CA GLN A 104 15.20 21.92 5.39
C GLN A 104 14.11 20.87 5.65
N ARG A 105 14.33 19.90 6.56
CA ARG A 105 13.33 18.89 6.93
C ARG A 105 12.07 19.52 7.52
N ARG A 106 12.21 20.52 8.38
CA ARG A 106 11.06 21.26 8.94
C ARG A 106 10.24 21.95 7.85
N ALA A 107 10.92 22.65 6.92
CA ALA A 107 10.25 23.30 5.81
C ALA A 107 9.53 22.29 4.90
N ALA A 108 10.19 21.20 4.54
CA ALA A 108 9.60 20.11 3.76
C ALA A 108 8.40 19.48 4.46
N ALA A 109 8.52 19.16 5.75
CA ALA A 109 7.42 18.62 6.55
C ALA A 109 6.22 19.57 6.61
N SER A 110 6.47 20.88 6.74
CA SER A 110 5.39 21.88 6.72
C SER A 110 4.67 21.93 5.38
N LEU A 111 5.40 21.81 4.27
CA LEU A 111 4.80 21.70 2.94
C LEU A 111 3.95 20.44 2.79
N VAL A 112 4.48 19.28 3.20
CA VAL A 112 3.73 18.02 3.17
C VAL A 112 2.45 18.15 4.00
N ALA A 113 2.53 18.70 5.20
CA ALA A 113 1.34 18.91 6.05
C ALA A 113 0.29 19.77 5.35
N ALA A 114 0.68 20.89 4.75
CA ALA A 114 -0.25 21.81 4.10
C ALA A 114 -0.96 21.17 2.90
N VAL A 115 -0.24 20.40 2.06
CA VAL A 115 -0.84 19.79 0.86
C VAL A 115 -1.68 18.56 1.17
N VAL A 116 -1.36 17.83 2.23
CA VAL A 116 -2.15 16.67 2.71
C VAL A 116 -3.42 17.16 3.41
N ASP A 117 -3.31 18.18 4.27
CA ASP A 117 -4.45 18.75 4.98
C ASP A 117 -5.48 19.38 4.02
N SER A 118 -4.99 20.12 3.01
CA SER A 118 -5.86 20.68 1.97
C SER A 118 -6.43 19.66 0.99
N GLY A 119 -5.94 18.42 0.98
CA GLY A 119 -6.31 17.39 0.01
C GLY A 119 -5.82 17.66 -1.41
N SER A 120 -4.84 18.56 -1.60
CA SER A 120 -4.26 18.82 -2.92
C SER A 120 -3.25 17.76 -3.36
N MET A 121 -2.79 16.91 -2.44
CA MET A 121 -1.92 15.77 -2.69
C MET A 121 -2.44 14.52 -1.95
N PRO A 122 -2.43 13.35 -2.62
CA PRO A 122 -2.16 13.14 -4.05
C PRO A 122 -3.17 13.85 -4.97
N PRO A 123 -2.79 14.16 -6.24
CA PRO A 123 -3.73 14.73 -7.20
C PRO A 123 -4.90 13.78 -7.53
N GLY A 124 -6.10 14.32 -7.70
CA GLY A 124 -7.29 13.48 -7.89
C GLY A 124 -7.30 12.64 -9.16
N ASP A 125 -6.64 13.09 -10.23
CA ASP A 125 -6.46 12.29 -11.44
C ASP A 125 -5.46 11.14 -11.22
N TYR A 126 -4.44 11.34 -10.39
CA TYR A 126 -3.54 10.26 -9.99
C TYR A 126 -4.27 9.21 -9.17
N ASP A 127 -5.10 9.61 -8.21
CA ASP A 127 -5.94 8.72 -7.42
C ASP A 127 -6.93 7.91 -8.27
N PHE A 128 -7.39 8.47 -9.39
CA PHE A 128 -8.28 7.77 -10.31
C PHE A 128 -7.57 6.58 -10.98
N PHE A 129 -6.34 6.76 -11.45
CA PHE A 129 -5.54 5.70 -12.08
C PHE A 129 -4.80 4.82 -11.06
N HIS A 130 -4.67 5.27 -9.83
CA HIS A 130 -4.00 4.58 -8.75
C HIS A 130 -4.80 4.67 -7.43
N PRO A 131 -5.94 3.96 -7.31
CA PRO A 131 -6.84 4.11 -6.17
C PRO A 131 -6.22 3.83 -4.80
N SER A 132 -5.16 3.00 -4.74
CA SER A 132 -4.43 2.72 -3.50
C SER A 132 -3.56 3.89 -3.02
N ALA A 133 -3.34 4.91 -3.86
CA ALA A 133 -2.63 6.11 -3.46
C ALA A 133 -3.51 7.11 -2.71
N ARG A 134 -4.83 6.98 -2.81
CA ARG A 134 -5.77 7.84 -2.09
C ARG A 134 -5.62 7.67 -0.60
N LEU A 135 -5.39 8.77 0.10
CA LEU A 135 -5.25 8.75 1.53
C LEU A 135 -6.62 8.62 2.23
N SER A 136 -6.76 7.64 3.13
CA SER A 136 -7.87 7.62 4.08
C SER A 136 -7.67 8.70 5.16
N GLU A 137 -8.71 9.00 5.92
CA GLU A 137 -8.61 9.98 7.02
C GLU A 137 -7.61 9.52 8.10
N GLU A 138 -7.51 8.21 8.35
CA GLU A 138 -6.53 7.63 9.27
C GLU A 138 -5.11 7.81 8.73
N GLN A 139 -4.90 7.56 7.44
CA GLN A 139 -3.60 7.74 6.79
C GLN A 139 -3.18 9.21 6.77
N LYS A 140 -4.10 10.14 6.47
CA LYS A 140 -3.85 11.59 6.58
C LYS A 140 -3.39 11.95 7.98
N LYS A 141 -4.11 11.48 9.00
CA LYS A 141 -3.77 11.74 10.41
C LYS A 141 -2.36 11.24 10.75
N LEU A 142 -1.98 10.05 10.30
CA LEU A 142 -0.63 9.51 10.53
C LEU A 142 0.45 10.37 9.86
N VAL A 143 0.23 10.78 8.62
CA VAL A 143 1.16 11.66 7.91
C VAL A 143 1.27 13.02 8.60
N LEU A 144 0.14 13.63 9.01
CA LEU A 144 0.13 14.91 9.72
C LEU A 144 0.83 14.81 11.08
N GLN A 145 0.66 13.70 11.78
CA GLN A 145 1.38 13.45 13.04
C GLN A 145 2.88 13.33 12.82
N TRP A 146 3.31 12.59 11.79
CA TRP A 146 4.71 12.49 11.40
C TRP A 146 5.29 13.87 11.04
N THR A 147 4.61 14.67 10.22
CA THR A 147 5.08 16.03 9.88
C THR A 147 5.19 16.93 11.11
N SER A 148 4.28 16.81 12.07
CA SER A 148 4.35 17.53 13.35
C SER A 148 5.61 17.17 14.13
N GLN A 149 5.98 15.89 14.19
CA GLN A 149 7.22 15.44 14.82
C GLN A 149 8.45 16.03 14.13
N GLN A 150 8.46 16.06 12.78
CA GLN A 150 9.57 16.62 12.01
C GLN A 150 9.70 18.14 12.22
N THR A 151 8.59 18.86 12.34
CA THR A 151 8.61 20.30 12.62
C THR A 151 9.05 20.63 14.03
N ALA A 152 8.87 19.72 14.99
CA ALA A 152 9.28 19.87 16.37
C ALA A 152 10.79 19.61 16.60
N LEU A 153 11.51 19.05 15.62
CA LEU A 153 12.96 18.79 15.74
C LEU A 153 13.71 20.08 16.07
N ARG A 154 14.65 20.01 17.03
CA ARG A 154 15.52 21.13 17.37
C ARG A 154 16.86 20.99 16.63
N ALA A 155 17.42 22.10 16.16
CA ALA A 155 18.80 22.16 15.74
C ALA A 155 19.68 22.03 17.01
N HIS A 156 20.54 21.04 17.03
CA HIS A 156 21.57 20.88 18.06
C HIS A 156 22.84 21.57 17.62
#